data_a0aa9a9bc6284ab1675fb18c8d130165
#
_entry.id   a0aa9a9bc6284ab1675fb18c8d130165
#
_cell.length_a   1.000
_cell.length_b   1.000
_cell.length_c   1.000
_cell.angle_alpha   90.00
_cell.angle_beta   90.00
_cell.angle_gamma   90.00
#
_symmetry.space_group_name_H-M   'P 1'
#
loop_
_entity.id
_entity.type
_entity.pdbx_description
1 polymer ?
#
loop_
_entity_poly.entity_id
_entity_poly.type
_entity_poly.pdbx_seq_one_letter_code
_entity_poly.pdbx_strand_id
1 'polypeptide(L)'
;PYLGICLGMQVAVCEFARNVVGLAGASSSEFDPDGPFSVIDLMSSQEDVTEKGGTMRLGAYPCKLAADTLAREAYGEELVYERHRHRFEFNNAFRDQLEDAGLVISGLSPDERLVEMVELPRDVHPWYVATQAHPEFKSRPTNPQPLFREFVRASIGQHEGVDRLQVTPMNLATD
;
A
#
# COMPACT_ATOMS: atom_id res chain seq x y z
N PRO A 1 2.65 13.88 5.12
CA PRO A 1 2.85 12.57 4.47
C PRO A 1 2.20 11.41 5.23
N TYR A 2 1.79 10.38 4.50
CA TYR A 2 1.20 9.17 5.05
C TYR A 2 1.94 7.93 4.51
N LEU A 3 2.25 6.98 5.38
CA LEU A 3 2.74 5.65 5.04
C LEU A 3 1.91 4.60 5.77
N GLY A 4 1.07 3.88 5.02
CA GLY A 4 0.30 2.75 5.53
C GLY A 4 1.05 1.43 5.34
N ILE A 5 1.21 0.63 6.40
CA ILE A 5 1.89 -0.66 6.34
C ILE A 5 0.92 -1.74 6.79
N CYS A 6 0.71 -2.77 5.97
CA CYS A 6 -0.15 -3.91 6.23
C CYS A 6 -1.57 -3.46 6.64
N LEU A 7 -1.92 -3.56 7.92
CA LEU A 7 -3.18 -3.04 8.48
C LEU A 7 -3.35 -1.55 8.19
N GLY A 8 -2.27 -0.76 8.14
CA GLY A 8 -2.32 0.66 7.77
C GLY A 8 -2.85 0.87 6.36
N MET A 9 -2.47 0.04 5.38
CA MET A 9 -3.08 0.08 4.04
C MET A 9 -4.57 -0.27 4.10
N GLN A 10 -4.95 -1.30 4.83
CA GLN A 10 -6.34 -1.74 4.94
C GLN A 10 -7.23 -0.64 5.55
N VAL A 11 -6.75 0.01 6.62
CA VAL A 11 -7.46 1.14 7.24
C VAL A 11 -7.57 2.33 6.28
N ALA A 12 -6.52 2.61 5.51
CA ALA A 12 -6.53 3.67 4.50
C ALA A 12 -7.60 3.42 3.41
N VAL A 13 -7.71 2.18 2.93
CA VAL A 13 -8.74 1.77 1.96
C VAL A 13 -10.15 1.91 2.56
N CYS A 14 -10.36 1.44 3.80
CA CYS A 14 -11.64 1.58 4.49
C CYS A 14 -12.02 3.07 4.68
N GLU A 15 -11.06 3.91 5.07
CA GLU A 15 -11.27 5.34 5.25
C GLU A 15 -11.64 6.01 3.91
N PHE A 16 -10.89 5.73 2.85
CA PHE A 16 -11.16 6.25 1.51
C PHE A 16 -12.54 5.83 1.00
N ALA A 17 -12.90 4.57 1.17
CA ALA A 17 -14.21 4.04 0.80
C ALA A 17 -15.35 4.78 1.54
N ARG A 18 -15.17 5.05 2.84
CA ARG A 18 -16.19 5.76 3.64
C ARG A 18 -16.34 7.21 3.27
N ASN A 19 -15.23 7.92 3.22
CA ASN A 19 -15.23 9.39 3.25
C ASN A 19 -15.04 10.03 1.86
N VAL A 20 -14.48 9.29 0.89
CA VAL A 20 -14.32 9.78 -0.49
C VAL A 20 -15.37 9.15 -1.39
N VAL A 21 -15.51 7.81 -1.37
CA VAL A 21 -16.50 7.12 -2.21
C VAL A 21 -17.92 7.24 -1.65
N GLY A 22 -18.07 7.43 -0.34
CA GLY A 22 -19.38 7.55 0.32
C GLY A 22 -20.02 6.20 0.70
N LEU A 23 -19.24 5.13 0.77
CA LEU A 23 -19.68 3.80 1.23
C LEU A 23 -19.78 3.79 2.76
N ALA A 24 -20.86 4.35 3.29
CA ALA A 24 -21.08 4.42 4.74
C ALA A 24 -21.03 3.02 5.38
N GLY A 25 -20.13 2.83 6.36
CA GLY A 25 -19.93 1.56 7.02
C GLY A 25 -18.92 0.62 6.31
N ALA A 26 -18.24 1.06 5.23
CA ALA A 26 -17.18 0.26 4.63
C ALA A 26 -16.12 -0.13 5.67
N SER A 27 -15.74 -1.40 5.71
CA SER A 27 -14.85 -1.95 6.73
C SER A 27 -14.04 -3.13 6.19
N SER A 28 -13.20 -3.69 7.04
CA SER A 28 -12.65 -5.02 6.86
C SER A 28 -13.59 -6.05 7.50
N SER A 29 -13.81 -7.17 6.83
CA SER A 29 -14.55 -8.30 7.41
C SER A 29 -13.85 -8.90 8.64
N GLU A 30 -12.58 -8.54 8.90
CA GLU A 30 -11.90 -8.88 10.16
C GLU A 30 -12.51 -8.15 11.36
N PHE A 31 -12.96 -6.91 11.19
CA PHE A 31 -13.50 -6.06 12.26
C PHE A 31 -15.02 -6.03 12.28
N ASP A 32 -15.64 -6.12 11.12
CA ASP A 32 -17.09 -6.11 10.95
C ASP A 32 -17.49 -7.15 9.88
N PRO A 33 -17.63 -8.43 10.29
CA PRO A 33 -17.95 -9.53 9.36
C PRO A 33 -19.31 -9.38 8.68
N ASP A 34 -20.25 -8.71 9.34
CA ASP A 34 -21.62 -8.50 8.86
C ASP A 34 -21.81 -7.09 8.26
N GLY A 35 -20.72 -6.34 8.10
CA GLY A 35 -20.75 -4.99 7.57
C GLY A 35 -21.23 -4.90 6.12
N PRO A 36 -21.83 -3.76 5.73
CA PRO A 36 -22.47 -3.64 4.41
C PRO A 36 -21.48 -3.64 3.23
N PHE A 37 -20.23 -3.25 3.47
CA PHE A 37 -19.21 -3.12 2.44
C PHE A 37 -17.85 -3.59 2.96
N SER A 38 -17.53 -4.88 2.76
CA SER A 38 -16.23 -5.47 3.11
C SER A 38 -15.19 -5.13 2.04
N VAL A 39 -14.67 -3.90 2.06
CA VAL A 39 -13.65 -3.43 1.09
C VAL A 39 -12.28 -4.08 1.32
N ILE A 40 -12.08 -4.66 2.50
CA ILE A 40 -11.00 -5.58 2.85
C ILE A 40 -11.66 -6.88 3.30
N ASP A 41 -11.25 -8.01 2.71
CA ASP A 41 -11.91 -9.29 2.94
C ASP A 41 -10.91 -10.46 2.91
N LEU A 42 -11.37 -11.64 3.35
CA LEU A 42 -10.61 -12.87 3.20
C LEU A 42 -10.47 -13.22 1.70
N MET A 43 -9.33 -13.75 1.33
CA MET A 43 -9.20 -14.35 0.00
C MET A 43 -10.12 -15.56 -0.12
N SER A 44 -10.77 -15.74 -1.28
CA SER A 44 -11.62 -16.88 -1.58
C SER A 44 -10.92 -18.24 -1.40
N SER A 45 -9.60 -18.29 -1.53
CA SER A 45 -8.78 -19.48 -1.23
C SER A 45 -8.62 -19.76 0.27
N GLN A 46 -9.10 -18.90 1.15
CA GLN A 46 -8.96 -18.99 2.60
C GLN A 46 -10.30 -19.20 3.33
N GLU A 47 -11.42 -19.11 2.64
CA GLU A 47 -12.77 -19.24 3.21
C GLU A 47 -13.05 -20.62 3.80
N ASP A 48 -12.42 -21.68 3.26
CA ASP A 48 -12.63 -23.07 3.69
C ASP A 48 -11.63 -23.60 4.74
N VAL A 49 -10.70 -22.75 5.21
CA VAL A 49 -9.62 -23.21 6.10
C VAL A 49 -9.93 -22.95 7.57
N THR A 50 -10.26 -24.02 8.28
CA THR A 50 -10.56 -24.02 9.73
C THR A 50 -9.33 -23.84 10.62
N GLU A 51 -8.12 -24.13 10.13
CA GLU A 51 -6.88 -23.97 10.88
C GLU A 51 -6.21 -22.62 10.62
N LYS A 52 -6.38 -21.69 11.55
CA LYS A 52 -5.92 -20.28 11.45
C LYS A 52 -4.41 -20.09 11.22
N GLY A 53 -3.56 -21.09 11.41
CA GLY A 53 -2.09 -21.01 11.22
C GLY A 53 -1.60 -21.21 9.79
N GLY A 54 -2.36 -21.93 8.94
CA GLY A 54 -1.95 -22.31 7.57
C GLY A 54 -2.41 -21.38 6.45
N THR A 55 -3.21 -20.37 6.75
CA THR A 55 -3.88 -19.51 5.76
C THR A 55 -3.26 -18.12 5.59
N MET A 56 -2.24 -17.80 6.37
CA MET A 56 -1.53 -16.54 6.23
C MET A 56 -0.70 -16.50 4.95
N ARG A 57 -0.77 -15.39 4.25
CA ARG A 57 0.22 -15.06 3.24
C ARG A 57 1.53 -14.68 3.94
N LEU A 58 2.52 -15.59 3.91
CA LEU A 58 3.79 -15.47 4.62
C LEU A 58 4.96 -15.53 3.63
N GLY A 59 5.96 -14.67 3.84
CA GLY A 59 7.19 -14.68 3.05
C GLY A 59 7.28 -13.57 2.03
N ALA A 60 8.25 -13.69 1.12
CA ALA A 60 8.50 -12.71 0.07
C ALA A 60 7.64 -13.01 -1.17
N TYR A 61 6.92 -12.00 -1.63
CA TYR A 61 6.08 -12.07 -2.84
C TYR A 61 6.44 -10.93 -3.79
N PRO A 62 6.33 -11.17 -5.09
CA PRO A 62 6.54 -10.16 -6.11
C PRO A 62 5.38 -9.15 -6.14
N CYS A 63 5.75 -7.89 -6.34
CA CYS A 63 4.83 -6.79 -6.61
C CYS A 63 5.30 -6.04 -7.86
N LYS A 64 4.44 -5.96 -8.86
CA LYS A 64 4.65 -5.17 -10.08
C LYS A 64 4.15 -3.77 -9.86
N LEU A 65 5.04 -2.79 -9.93
CA LEU A 65 4.75 -1.38 -9.71
C LEU A 65 4.32 -0.69 -11.00
N ALA A 66 3.21 0.02 -10.94
CA ALA A 66 2.70 0.82 -12.05
C ALA A 66 3.66 1.98 -12.38
N ALA A 67 3.78 2.31 -13.65
CA ALA A 67 4.55 3.47 -14.10
C ALA A 67 3.93 4.77 -13.56
N ASP A 68 4.75 5.80 -13.43
CA ASP A 68 4.34 7.15 -13.03
C ASP A 68 3.66 7.24 -11.65
N THR A 69 4.01 6.31 -10.74
CA THR A 69 3.51 6.27 -9.37
C THR A 69 4.61 6.62 -8.35
N LEU A 70 4.19 7.11 -7.17
CA LEU A 70 5.11 7.39 -6.05
C LEU A 70 5.86 6.13 -5.59
N ALA A 71 5.16 4.99 -5.58
CA ALA A 71 5.76 3.71 -5.26
C ALA A 71 6.87 3.35 -6.28
N ARG A 72 6.59 3.49 -7.59
CA ARG A 72 7.57 3.24 -8.66
C ARG A 72 8.79 4.16 -8.55
N GLU A 73 8.57 5.44 -8.29
CA GLU A 73 9.65 6.40 -8.08
C GLU A 73 10.51 6.03 -6.87
N ALA A 74 9.88 5.62 -5.76
CA ALA A 74 10.59 5.27 -4.53
C ALA A 74 11.52 4.07 -4.72
N TYR A 75 11.04 3.02 -5.36
CA TYR A 75 11.82 1.80 -5.59
C TYR A 75 12.79 1.90 -6.77
N GLY A 76 12.44 2.65 -7.82
CA GLY A 76 13.23 2.73 -9.06
C GLY A 76 13.15 1.48 -9.95
N GLU A 77 12.34 0.49 -9.59
CA GLU A 77 12.22 -0.81 -10.25
C GLU A 77 10.77 -1.13 -10.57
N GLU A 78 10.52 -1.92 -11.62
CA GLU A 78 9.17 -2.34 -11.99
C GLU A 78 8.66 -3.50 -11.15
N LEU A 79 9.54 -4.43 -10.83
CA LEU A 79 9.21 -5.62 -10.06
C LEU A 79 10.02 -5.63 -8.77
N VAL A 80 9.34 -5.64 -7.66
CA VAL A 80 9.95 -5.68 -6.33
C VAL A 80 9.44 -6.89 -5.56
N TYR A 81 10.20 -7.32 -4.56
CA TYR A 81 9.82 -8.42 -3.69
C TYR A 81 9.73 -7.91 -2.27
N GLU A 82 8.56 -7.99 -1.67
CA GLU A 82 8.34 -7.58 -0.28
C GLU A 82 7.79 -8.72 0.57
N ARG A 83 8.00 -8.65 1.89
CA ARG A 83 7.56 -9.68 2.82
C ARG A 83 6.16 -9.41 3.31
N HIS A 84 5.35 -10.45 3.39
CA HIS A 84 3.96 -10.40 3.82
C HIS A 84 3.72 -11.22 5.08
N ARG A 85 2.73 -10.79 5.87
CA ARG A 85 2.20 -11.50 7.04
C ARG A 85 0.77 -11.04 7.31
N HIS A 86 -0.18 -11.49 6.50
CA HIS A 86 -1.59 -11.13 6.64
C HIS A 86 -2.51 -12.18 6.03
N ARG A 87 -3.81 -12.08 6.29
CA ARG A 87 -4.87 -12.94 5.75
C ARG A 87 -5.85 -12.17 4.91
N PHE A 88 -6.16 -10.94 5.34
CA PHE A 88 -7.13 -10.08 4.69
C PHE A 88 -6.44 -9.30 3.58
N GLU A 89 -7.17 -9.12 2.48
CA GLU A 89 -6.71 -8.51 1.26
C GLU A 89 -7.70 -7.44 0.80
N PHE A 90 -7.24 -6.56 -0.07
CA PHE A 90 -8.11 -5.63 -0.80
C PHE A 90 -9.16 -6.42 -1.59
N ASN A 91 -10.44 -6.07 -1.42
CA ASN A 91 -11.54 -6.72 -2.13
C ASN A 91 -11.72 -6.11 -3.53
N ASN A 92 -11.35 -6.87 -4.56
CA ASN A 92 -11.44 -6.44 -5.95
C ASN A 92 -12.86 -6.10 -6.44
N ALA A 93 -13.92 -6.54 -5.72
CA ALA A 93 -15.28 -6.15 -6.06
C ALA A 93 -15.53 -4.63 -5.96
N PHE A 94 -14.69 -3.93 -5.19
CA PHE A 94 -14.75 -2.48 -5.02
C PHE A 94 -13.67 -1.72 -5.79
N ARG A 95 -12.79 -2.44 -6.51
CA ARG A 95 -11.59 -1.85 -7.14
C ARG A 95 -11.94 -0.71 -8.09
N ASP A 96 -12.80 -0.97 -9.06
CA ASP A 96 -13.17 0.03 -10.07
C ASP A 96 -13.79 1.29 -9.42
N GLN A 97 -14.64 1.09 -8.41
CA GLN A 97 -15.29 2.20 -7.70
C GLN A 97 -14.30 3.06 -6.91
N LEU A 98 -13.27 2.45 -6.33
CA LEU A 98 -12.21 3.15 -5.60
C LEU A 98 -11.26 3.88 -6.56
N GLU A 99 -10.90 3.25 -7.70
CA GLU A 99 -10.08 3.86 -8.74
C GLU A 99 -10.81 5.03 -9.41
N ASP A 100 -12.10 4.90 -9.73
CA ASP A 100 -12.93 5.99 -10.27
C ASP A 100 -13.02 7.20 -9.33
N ALA A 101 -12.95 6.97 -8.03
CA ALA A 101 -12.92 8.02 -7.01
C ALA A 101 -11.51 8.63 -6.80
N GLY A 102 -10.48 8.13 -7.48
CA GLY A 102 -9.13 8.68 -7.46
C GLY A 102 -8.11 7.95 -6.59
N LEU A 103 -8.44 6.75 -6.07
CA LEU A 103 -7.42 5.89 -5.47
C LEU A 103 -6.56 5.29 -6.58
N VAL A 104 -5.25 5.41 -6.46
CA VAL A 104 -4.31 4.83 -7.44
C VAL A 104 -3.84 3.46 -6.95
N ILE A 105 -4.04 2.42 -7.75
CA ILE A 105 -3.45 1.11 -7.52
C ILE A 105 -2.02 1.14 -8.08
N SER A 106 -1.06 1.38 -7.20
CA SER A 106 0.35 1.55 -7.58
C SER A 106 1.17 0.26 -7.58
N GLY A 107 0.62 -0.83 -7.02
CA GLY A 107 1.28 -2.13 -7.03
C GLY A 107 0.30 -3.29 -7.06
N LEU A 108 0.59 -4.26 -7.91
CA LEU A 108 -0.21 -5.48 -8.08
C LEU A 108 0.66 -6.73 -8.00
N SER A 109 0.09 -7.86 -7.63
CA SER A 109 0.70 -9.15 -7.92
C SER A 109 0.92 -9.33 -9.44
N PRO A 110 1.91 -10.13 -9.90
CA PRO A 110 2.18 -10.27 -11.34
C PRO A 110 1.01 -10.80 -12.17
N ASP A 111 0.09 -11.54 -11.55
CA ASP A 111 -1.16 -12.01 -12.15
C ASP A 111 -2.31 -10.99 -12.04
N GLU A 112 -2.02 -9.80 -11.49
CA GLU A 112 -2.93 -8.66 -11.29
C GLU A 112 -4.15 -8.95 -10.40
N ARG A 113 -4.13 -10.06 -9.65
CA ARG A 113 -5.24 -10.50 -8.81
C ARG A 113 -5.24 -9.85 -7.42
N LEU A 114 -4.07 -9.45 -6.91
CA LEU A 114 -3.91 -8.89 -5.57
C LEU A 114 -3.41 -7.47 -5.65
N VAL A 115 -4.05 -6.58 -4.91
CA VAL A 115 -3.61 -5.20 -4.74
C VAL A 115 -2.57 -5.16 -3.61
N GLU A 116 -1.36 -4.79 -3.96
CA GLU A 116 -0.20 -4.78 -3.07
C GLU A 116 0.13 -3.39 -2.52
N MET A 117 -0.14 -2.37 -3.33
CA MET A 117 0.10 -0.97 -2.95
C MET A 117 -0.98 -0.06 -3.51
N VAL A 118 -1.34 0.94 -2.72
CA VAL A 118 -2.25 2.02 -3.12
C VAL A 118 -1.62 3.36 -2.77
N GLU A 119 -1.99 4.41 -3.52
CA GLU A 119 -1.53 5.77 -3.26
C GLU A 119 -2.57 6.81 -3.68
N LEU A 120 -2.36 8.05 -3.27
CA LEU A 120 -3.08 9.20 -3.81
C LEU A 120 -2.19 9.99 -4.76
N PRO A 121 -2.77 10.59 -5.82
CA PRO A 121 -2.04 11.47 -6.72
C PRO A 121 -1.33 12.60 -5.97
N ARG A 122 -0.17 13.01 -6.47
CA ARG A 122 0.68 14.03 -5.82
C ARG A 122 0.03 15.41 -5.71
N ASP A 123 -0.86 15.74 -6.61
CA ASP A 123 -1.65 16.97 -6.60
C ASP A 123 -2.79 16.95 -5.56
N VAL A 124 -3.23 15.76 -5.16
CA VAL A 124 -4.23 15.55 -4.09
C VAL A 124 -3.56 15.52 -2.73
N HIS A 125 -2.47 14.75 -2.60
CA HIS A 125 -1.73 14.62 -1.34
C HIS A 125 -0.23 14.59 -1.59
N PRO A 126 0.56 15.39 -0.87
CA PRO A 126 1.99 15.52 -1.15
C PRO A 126 2.76 14.19 -1.14
N TRP A 127 2.43 13.27 -0.26
CA TRP A 127 2.95 11.89 -0.28
C TRP A 127 2.05 10.97 0.55
N TYR A 128 1.28 10.15 -0.11
CA TYR A 128 0.38 9.18 0.50
C TYR A 128 0.56 7.85 -0.22
N VAL A 129 1.23 6.91 0.45
CA VAL A 129 1.49 5.57 -0.09
C VAL A 129 1.16 4.55 0.99
N ALA A 130 0.54 3.45 0.60
CA ALA A 130 0.28 2.35 1.50
C ALA A 130 0.58 1.00 0.83
N THR A 131 1.12 0.07 1.59
CA THR A 131 1.51 -1.27 1.14
C THR A 131 0.91 -2.35 2.03
N GLN A 132 0.47 -3.45 1.42
CA GLN A 132 0.02 -4.63 2.13
C GLN A 132 1.19 -5.41 2.76
N ALA A 133 2.39 -5.19 2.24
CA ALA A 133 3.61 -5.81 2.73
C ALA A 133 4.13 -5.19 4.03
N HIS A 134 5.20 -5.80 4.55
CA HIS A 134 5.96 -5.40 5.73
C HIS A 134 7.40 -5.00 5.35
N PRO A 135 7.61 -3.78 4.79
CA PRO A 135 8.92 -3.33 4.35
C PRO A 135 9.95 -3.24 5.48
N GLU A 136 9.53 -3.14 6.75
CA GLU A 136 10.41 -3.13 7.91
C GLU A 136 11.26 -4.39 8.03
N PHE A 137 10.80 -5.53 7.50
CA PHE A 137 11.57 -6.77 7.54
C PHE A 137 12.82 -6.76 6.64
N LYS A 138 12.86 -5.84 5.68
CA LYS A 138 13.99 -5.69 4.75
C LYS A 138 14.83 -4.44 5.02
N SER A 139 14.32 -3.50 5.81
CA SER A 139 15.02 -2.26 6.12
C SER A 139 16.25 -2.48 7.01
N ARG A 140 17.29 -1.69 6.77
CA ARG A 140 18.54 -1.68 7.56
C ARG A 140 18.97 -0.23 7.81
N PRO A 141 19.66 0.07 8.90
CA PRO A 141 20.16 1.44 9.18
C PRO A 141 21.02 2.03 8.06
N THR A 142 21.85 1.20 7.43
CA THR A 142 22.74 1.60 6.33
C THR A 142 22.13 1.45 4.94
N ASN A 143 20.97 0.78 4.84
CA ASN A 143 20.21 0.60 3.61
C ASN A 143 18.71 0.65 3.92
N PRO A 144 18.16 1.84 4.17
CA PRO A 144 16.76 1.99 4.51
C PRO A 144 15.87 1.58 3.33
N GLN A 145 14.79 0.90 3.66
CA GLN A 145 13.81 0.50 2.66
C GLN A 145 13.22 1.73 1.94
N PRO A 146 13.05 1.67 0.61
CA PRO A 146 12.70 2.85 -0.20
C PRO A 146 11.49 3.65 0.29
N LEU A 147 10.40 2.98 0.71
CA LEU A 147 9.22 3.68 1.19
C LEU A 147 9.49 4.49 2.47
N PHE A 148 10.31 3.98 3.40
CA PHE A 148 10.70 4.73 4.60
C PHE A 148 11.55 5.94 4.25
N ARG A 149 12.51 5.75 3.34
CA ARG A 149 13.37 6.85 2.88
C ARG A 149 12.55 7.99 2.28
N GLU A 150 11.62 7.67 1.38
CA GLU A 150 10.80 8.68 0.71
C GLU A 150 9.76 9.31 1.65
N PHE A 151 9.19 8.54 2.57
CA PHE A 151 8.32 9.08 3.61
C PHE A 151 9.03 10.12 4.47
N VAL A 152 10.25 9.82 4.94
CA VAL A 152 11.05 10.75 5.75
C VAL A 152 11.43 11.97 4.91
N ARG A 153 11.85 11.78 3.66
CA ARG A 153 12.16 12.90 2.74
C ARG A 153 10.95 13.81 2.56
N ALA A 154 9.80 13.23 2.35
CA ALA A 154 8.54 13.95 2.22
C ALA A 154 8.17 14.72 3.48
N SER A 155 8.43 14.14 4.66
CA SER A 155 8.16 14.79 5.96
C SER A 155 9.07 15.98 6.20
N ILE A 156 10.35 15.87 5.86
CA ILE A 156 11.31 16.97 5.94
C ILE A 156 10.90 18.10 4.99
N GLY A 157 10.61 17.79 3.72
CA GLY A 157 10.15 18.78 2.76
C GLY A 157 8.90 19.54 3.19
N GLN A 158 7.95 18.84 3.81
CA GLN A 158 6.75 19.46 4.35
C GLN A 158 7.05 20.40 5.54
N HIS A 159 7.98 20.00 6.41
CA HIS A 159 8.37 20.79 7.58
C HIS A 159 9.12 22.08 7.18
N GLU A 160 9.99 21.97 6.21
CA GLU A 160 10.83 23.09 5.73
C GLU A 160 10.12 24.01 4.74
N GLY A 161 8.91 23.64 4.29
CA GLY A 161 8.19 24.37 3.25
C GLY A 161 8.85 24.30 1.87
N VAL A 162 9.76 23.34 1.67
CA VAL A 162 10.50 23.14 0.41
C VAL A 162 9.65 22.28 -0.53
N ASP A 163 9.39 22.78 -1.73
CA ASP A 163 8.73 22.02 -2.77
C ASP A 163 9.62 20.83 -3.20
N ARG A 164 9.08 19.62 -3.17
CA ARG A 164 9.80 18.34 -3.35
C ARG A 164 10.47 18.18 -4.71
N LEU A 165 10.02 18.93 -5.69
CA LEU A 165 10.57 18.90 -7.05
C LEU A 165 12.04 19.37 -7.11
N GLN A 166 12.58 19.94 -6.01
CA GLN A 166 13.95 20.46 -5.96
C GLN A 166 14.93 19.58 -5.16
N VAL A 167 14.48 18.49 -4.54
CA VAL A 167 15.40 17.59 -3.82
C VAL A 167 16.02 16.59 -4.80
N THR A 168 17.18 16.92 -5.32
CA THR A 168 17.99 16.02 -6.15
C THR A 168 18.26 14.70 -5.40
N PRO A 169 18.13 13.53 -6.05
CA PRO A 169 18.51 12.26 -5.44
C PRO A 169 19.96 12.34 -4.99
N MET A 170 20.21 12.07 -3.71
CA MET A 170 21.58 11.95 -3.22
C MET A 170 22.14 10.66 -3.84
N ASN A 171 23.03 10.82 -4.83
CA ASN A 171 23.83 9.71 -5.33
C ASN A 171 24.68 9.20 -4.16
N LEU A 172 24.26 8.10 -3.57
CA LEU A 172 25.14 7.29 -2.73
C LEU A 172 26.14 6.66 -3.70
N ALA A 173 27.27 7.33 -3.89
CA ALA A 173 28.41 6.73 -4.58
C ALA A 173 28.76 5.45 -3.80
N THR A 174 28.70 4.34 -4.48
CA THR A 174 29.26 3.07 -4.02
C THR A 174 30.77 3.19 -4.18
N ASP A 175 31.48 3.42 -3.09
CA ASP A 175 32.90 3.06 -2.97
C ASP A 175 33.00 1.67 -2.33
#